data_9a38aa7b9ed661156d6140adbba45535
#
_entry.id   9a38aa7b9ed661156d6140adbba45535
#
_cell.length_a   1.000
_cell.length_b   1.000
_cell.length_c   1.000
_cell.angle_alpha   90.00
_cell.angle_beta   90.00
_cell.angle_gamma   90.00
#
_symmetry.space_group_name_H-M   'P 1'
#
loop_
_entity.id
_entity.type
_entity.pdbx_description
1 polymer ?
#
loop_
_entity_poly.entity_id
_entity_poly.type
_entity_poly.pdbx_seq_one_letter_code
_entity_poly.pdbx_strand_id
1 'polypeptide(L)'
;DVKKCPACGAIVGAFQGICSDCGHEFTNIDSVSSVQNLYKELMRIENEERNRPKKDKKDKPTSLLGRIGVEIDTDDDDDEDRITGIIYKRKISVVSAFPVPNSKADILEFMIMAVAEGGKKIGGFFSNMSDEEKSYIKTWRAKAEQVVGKARFSLIGDKKLLDEIN
;
A
#
# COMPACT_ATOMS: atom_id res chain seq x y z
N ASP A 1 -13.05 -14.29 26.11
CA ASP A 1 -11.67 -14.76 26.38
C ASP A 1 -10.82 -13.58 26.85
N VAL A 2 -10.30 -13.70 28.08
CA VAL A 2 -9.44 -12.69 28.68
C VAL A 2 -8.01 -12.95 28.22
N LYS A 3 -7.40 -12.01 27.47
CA LYS A 3 -6.01 -12.12 27.04
C LYS A 3 -5.08 -11.96 28.24
N LYS A 4 -4.11 -12.86 28.38
CA LYS A 4 -3.09 -12.82 29.44
C LYS A 4 -1.72 -12.56 28.84
N CYS A 5 -0.89 -11.81 29.56
CA CYS A 5 0.50 -11.58 29.19
C CYS A 5 1.28 -12.91 29.16
N PRO A 6 1.98 -13.27 28.08
CA PRO A 6 2.74 -14.52 28.00
C PRO A 6 3.97 -14.52 28.94
N ALA A 7 4.48 -13.34 29.33
CA ALA A 7 5.66 -13.23 30.17
C ALA A 7 5.33 -13.29 31.67
N CYS A 8 4.23 -12.66 32.13
CA CYS A 8 3.91 -12.58 33.58
C CYS A 8 2.51 -13.09 33.92
N GLY A 9 1.68 -13.44 32.99
CA GLY A 9 0.32 -13.95 33.19
C GLY A 9 -0.74 -12.89 33.55
N ALA A 10 -0.36 -11.61 33.67
CA ALA A 10 -1.27 -10.51 33.97
C ALA A 10 -2.36 -10.37 32.89
N ILE A 11 -3.54 -9.91 33.30
CA ILE A 11 -4.65 -9.65 32.36
C ILE A 11 -4.31 -8.42 31.50
N VAL A 12 -4.40 -8.55 30.19
CA VAL A 12 -4.08 -7.51 29.24
C VAL A 12 -5.34 -7.04 28.53
N GLY A 13 -5.52 -5.72 28.45
CA GLY A 13 -6.62 -5.11 27.70
C GLY A 13 -6.48 -5.35 26.20
N ALA A 14 -7.60 -5.34 25.49
CA ALA A 14 -7.72 -5.71 24.07
C ALA A 14 -6.82 -4.88 23.10
N PHE A 15 -6.32 -3.72 23.56
CA PHE A 15 -5.54 -2.78 22.73
C PHE A 15 -4.22 -2.33 23.38
N GLN A 16 -3.73 -3.07 24.38
CA GLN A 16 -2.44 -2.77 25.01
C GLN A 16 -1.30 -3.39 24.20
N GLY A 17 -0.37 -2.57 23.71
CA GLY A 17 0.85 -3.02 23.05
C GLY A 17 1.97 -3.40 24.01
N ILE A 18 1.86 -2.98 25.29
CA ILE A 18 2.86 -3.25 26.34
C ILE A 18 2.12 -3.69 27.59
N CYS A 19 2.62 -4.72 28.27
CA CYS A 19 2.10 -5.16 29.54
C CYS A 19 2.39 -4.11 30.63
N SER A 20 1.34 -3.60 31.29
CA SER A 20 1.48 -2.62 32.39
C SER A 20 2.26 -3.15 33.59
N ASP A 21 2.26 -4.48 33.81
CA ASP A 21 2.83 -5.09 34.99
C ASP A 21 4.31 -5.47 34.82
N CYS A 22 4.72 -5.92 33.64
CA CYS A 22 6.10 -6.39 33.46
C CYS A 22 6.84 -5.69 32.29
N GLY A 23 6.20 -4.75 31.57
CA GLY A 23 6.82 -4.06 30.46
C GLY A 23 7.02 -4.93 29.20
N HIS A 24 6.51 -6.18 29.19
CA HIS A 24 6.61 -7.04 28.01
C HIS A 24 5.87 -6.40 26.83
N GLU A 25 6.60 -6.11 25.77
CA GLU A 25 6.00 -5.67 24.51
C GLU A 25 5.34 -6.87 23.83
N PHE A 26 4.04 -6.74 23.57
CA PHE A 26 3.33 -7.71 22.75
C PHE A 26 3.77 -7.49 21.30
N THR A 27 4.78 -8.23 20.87
CA THR A 27 5.06 -8.40 19.46
C THR A 27 3.85 -9.09 18.86
N ASN A 28 2.95 -8.27 18.31
CA ASN A 28 1.71 -8.75 17.75
C ASN A 28 2.06 -9.48 16.46
N ILE A 29 2.10 -10.81 16.51
CA ILE A 29 2.24 -11.66 15.32
C ILE A 29 1.17 -11.26 14.28
N ASP A 30 -0.01 -10.80 14.77
CA ASP A 30 -1.08 -10.30 13.91
C ASP A 30 -0.73 -8.96 13.24
N SER A 31 0.17 -8.14 13.80
CA SER A 31 0.51 -6.85 13.22
C SER A 31 1.62 -6.95 12.18
N VAL A 32 2.63 -7.80 12.39
CA VAL A 32 3.58 -8.18 11.31
C VAL A 32 2.79 -8.75 10.14
N SER A 33 1.73 -9.50 10.42
CA SER A 33 0.81 -9.99 9.40
C SER A 33 0.05 -8.85 8.69
N SER A 34 -0.20 -7.68 9.31
CA SER A 34 -0.97 -6.59 8.67
C SER A 34 -0.21 -5.90 7.55
N VAL A 35 1.07 -5.58 7.75
CA VAL A 35 1.92 -4.98 6.71
C VAL A 35 2.22 -5.98 5.60
N GLN A 36 2.47 -7.25 5.95
CA GLN A 36 2.63 -8.32 4.98
C GLN A 36 1.34 -8.56 4.19
N ASN A 37 0.19 -8.46 4.83
CA ASN A 37 -1.10 -8.58 4.15
C ASN A 37 -1.34 -7.41 3.19
N LEU A 38 -0.95 -6.18 3.56
CA LEU A 38 -0.95 -5.04 2.65
C LEU A 38 -0.11 -5.35 1.41
N TYR A 39 1.12 -5.83 1.59
CA TYR A 39 1.99 -6.18 0.47
C TYR A 39 1.38 -7.25 -0.42
N LYS A 40 0.87 -8.33 0.17
CA LYS A 40 0.18 -9.42 -0.57
C LYS A 40 -1.01 -8.89 -1.36
N GLU A 41 -1.79 -7.99 -0.77
CA GLU A 41 -2.95 -7.39 -1.43
C GLU A 41 -2.54 -6.52 -2.63
N LEU A 42 -1.46 -5.73 -2.49
CA LEU A 42 -0.93 -4.93 -3.60
C LEU A 42 -0.43 -5.81 -4.76
N MET A 43 0.23 -6.92 -4.44
CA MET A 43 0.68 -7.90 -5.43
C MET A 43 -0.51 -8.65 -6.08
N ARG A 44 -1.55 -8.97 -5.28
CA ARG A 44 -2.77 -9.61 -5.78
C ARG A 44 -3.47 -8.72 -6.82
N ILE A 45 -3.62 -7.44 -6.51
CA ILE A 45 -4.23 -6.46 -7.44
C ILE A 45 -3.48 -6.45 -8.76
N GLU A 46 -2.16 -6.40 -8.73
CA GLU A 46 -1.34 -6.37 -9.93
C GLU A 46 -1.51 -7.64 -10.76
N ASN A 47 -1.44 -8.81 -10.12
CA ASN A 47 -1.60 -10.09 -10.79
C ASN A 47 -3.01 -10.29 -11.37
N GLU A 48 -4.05 -9.88 -10.64
CA GLU A 48 -5.45 -10.00 -11.11
C GLU A 48 -5.71 -9.16 -12.35
N GLU A 49 -5.25 -7.90 -12.35
CA GLU A 49 -5.51 -7.01 -13.49
C GLU A 49 -4.67 -7.38 -14.71
N ARG A 50 -3.40 -7.76 -14.53
CA ARG A 50 -2.55 -8.20 -15.65
C ARG A 50 -3.03 -9.52 -16.28
N ASN A 51 -3.58 -10.44 -15.46
CA ASN A 51 -4.07 -11.74 -15.93
C ASN A 51 -5.56 -11.74 -16.26
N ARG A 52 -6.22 -10.57 -16.21
CA ARG A 52 -7.64 -10.48 -16.56
C ARG A 52 -7.83 -10.85 -18.04
N PRO A 53 -8.72 -11.81 -18.36
CA PRO A 53 -8.98 -12.18 -19.75
C PRO A 53 -9.44 -10.93 -20.51
N LYS A 54 -8.75 -10.63 -21.62
CA LYS A 54 -9.17 -9.54 -22.52
C LYS A 54 -10.59 -9.87 -22.99
N LYS A 55 -11.55 -8.97 -22.74
CA LYS A 55 -12.90 -9.12 -23.25
C LYS A 55 -12.83 -9.20 -24.79
N ASP A 56 -13.37 -10.26 -25.36
CA ASP A 56 -13.46 -10.40 -26.81
C ASP A 56 -14.03 -9.11 -27.40
N LYS A 57 -13.30 -8.50 -28.34
CA LYS A 57 -13.68 -7.25 -29.03
C LYS A 57 -14.93 -7.41 -29.93
N LYS A 58 -15.73 -8.49 -29.77
CA LYS A 58 -16.86 -8.84 -30.65
C LYS A 58 -18.05 -7.89 -30.64
N ASP A 59 -18.14 -6.97 -29.66
CA ASP A 59 -19.30 -6.07 -29.51
C ASP A 59 -18.97 -4.58 -29.74
N LYS A 60 -17.87 -4.24 -30.42
CA LYS A 60 -17.75 -2.86 -30.91
C LYS A 60 -18.62 -2.69 -32.14
N PRO A 61 -19.55 -1.70 -32.16
CA PRO A 61 -20.26 -1.38 -33.39
C PRO A 61 -19.21 -1.05 -34.47
N THR A 62 -19.26 -1.76 -35.57
CA THR A 62 -18.35 -1.61 -36.70
C THR A 62 -18.33 -0.12 -37.06
N SER A 63 -17.24 0.59 -36.84
CA SER A 63 -17.12 1.98 -37.23
C SER A 63 -17.32 2.05 -38.76
N LEU A 64 -17.87 3.17 -39.25
CA LEU A 64 -18.10 3.36 -40.70
C LEU A 64 -16.84 3.09 -41.54
N LEU A 65 -15.64 3.30 -40.93
CA LEU A 65 -14.33 3.06 -41.53
C LEU A 65 -13.99 1.57 -41.65
N GLY A 66 -14.44 0.71 -40.73
CA GLY A 66 -14.27 -0.75 -40.83
C GLY A 66 -15.02 -1.36 -42.01
N ARG A 67 -16.05 -0.66 -42.55
CA ARG A 67 -16.79 -1.10 -43.75
C ARG A 67 -16.01 -0.88 -45.05
N ILE A 68 -14.98 -0.05 -45.07
CA ILE A 68 -14.12 0.23 -46.22
C ILE A 68 -12.78 -0.51 -46.17
N GLY A 69 -12.66 -1.52 -45.30
CA GLY A 69 -11.49 -2.40 -45.24
C GLY A 69 -10.21 -1.75 -44.70
N VAL A 70 -10.32 -0.61 -44.03
CA VAL A 70 -9.18 -0.03 -43.30
C VAL A 70 -9.12 -0.67 -41.93
N GLU A 71 -8.27 -1.67 -41.76
CA GLU A 71 -7.88 -2.17 -40.45
C GLU A 71 -7.02 -1.08 -39.80
N ILE A 72 -7.61 -0.36 -38.83
CA ILE A 72 -6.83 0.49 -37.93
C ILE A 72 -6.36 -0.47 -36.85
N ASP A 73 -5.09 -0.85 -36.88
CA ASP A 73 -4.40 -1.44 -35.75
C ASP A 73 -4.51 -0.43 -34.61
N THR A 74 -5.52 -0.61 -33.75
CA THR A 74 -5.57 0.10 -32.46
C THR A 74 -4.58 -0.62 -31.57
N ASP A 75 -3.43 0.02 -31.43
CA ASP A 75 -2.25 -0.44 -30.74
C ASP A 75 -2.58 -1.09 -29.40
N ASP A 76 -1.97 -2.25 -29.13
CA ASP A 76 -2.03 -2.96 -27.84
C ASP A 76 -1.49 -2.10 -26.68
N ASP A 77 -0.80 -1.00 -26.98
CA ASP A 77 -0.24 -0.04 -26.01
C ASP A 77 -1.35 0.70 -25.22
N ASP A 78 -2.47 1.06 -25.84
CA ASP A 78 -3.61 1.70 -25.17
C ASP A 78 -4.26 0.81 -24.08
N ASP A 79 -4.24 -0.51 -24.29
CA ASP A 79 -4.80 -1.46 -23.33
C ASP A 79 -3.87 -1.64 -22.11
N GLU A 80 -2.55 -1.59 -22.28
CA GLU A 80 -1.58 -1.70 -21.18
C GLU A 80 -1.58 -0.47 -20.27
N ASP A 81 -1.61 0.73 -20.85
CA ASP A 81 -1.72 1.98 -20.09
C ASP A 81 -3.03 2.04 -19.30
N ARG A 82 -4.13 1.59 -19.89
CA ARG A 82 -5.42 1.50 -19.21
C ARG A 82 -5.40 0.51 -18.04
N ILE A 83 -4.81 -0.67 -18.22
CA ILE A 83 -4.66 -1.69 -17.16
C ILE A 83 -3.79 -1.15 -16.04
N THR A 84 -2.67 -0.54 -16.38
CA THR A 84 -1.76 0.08 -15.43
C THR A 84 -2.45 1.17 -14.60
N GLY A 85 -3.25 2.02 -15.24
CA GLY A 85 -4.07 3.02 -14.56
C GLY A 85 -5.07 2.41 -13.58
N ILE A 86 -5.74 1.31 -13.94
CA ILE A 86 -6.66 0.59 -13.04
C ILE A 86 -5.90 0.01 -11.84
N ILE A 87 -4.73 -0.59 -12.06
CA ILE A 87 -3.88 -1.14 -11.00
C ILE A 87 -3.54 -0.05 -9.99
N TYR A 88 -3.05 1.11 -10.43
CA TYR A 88 -2.70 2.21 -9.53
C TYR A 88 -3.92 2.74 -8.77
N LYS A 89 -5.08 2.91 -9.39
CA LYS A 89 -6.31 3.34 -8.71
C LYS A 89 -6.72 2.38 -7.59
N ARG A 90 -6.68 1.07 -7.85
CA ARG A 90 -6.97 0.06 -6.82
C ARG A 90 -5.94 0.07 -5.70
N LYS A 91 -4.64 0.13 -6.03
CA LYS A 91 -3.54 0.22 -5.04
C LYS A 91 -3.66 1.47 -4.17
N ILE A 92 -3.99 2.63 -4.75
CA ILE A 92 -4.24 3.88 -4.03
C ILE A 92 -5.34 3.69 -2.99
N SER A 93 -6.45 3.06 -3.36
CA SER A 93 -7.56 2.81 -2.43
C SER A 93 -7.12 1.95 -1.24
N VAL A 94 -6.37 0.88 -1.49
CA VAL A 94 -5.88 -0.03 -0.44
C VAL A 94 -4.90 0.67 0.49
N VAL A 95 -3.90 1.39 -0.04
CA VAL A 95 -2.92 2.13 0.76
C VAL A 95 -3.59 3.23 1.59
N SER A 96 -4.54 3.97 1.00
CA SER A 96 -5.27 5.02 1.70
C SER A 96 -6.10 4.47 2.86
N ALA A 97 -6.76 3.33 2.67
CA ALA A 97 -7.59 2.69 3.69
C ALA A 97 -6.79 1.93 4.75
N PHE A 98 -5.50 1.66 4.51
CA PHE A 98 -4.68 0.89 5.44
C PHE A 98 -4.55 1.62 6.78
N PRO A 99 -4.82 0.94 7.92
CA PRO A 99 -4.71 1.56 9.23
C PRO A 99 -3.25 1.86 9.56
N VAL A 100 -3.04 2.98 10.26
CA VAL A 100 -1.69 3.35 10.74
C VAL A 100 -1.22 2.33 11.78
N PRO A 101 -0.05 1.69 11.59
CA PRO A 101 0.47 0.70 12.51
C PRO A 101 0.64 1.22 13.94
N ASN A 102 0.59 0.31 14.91
CA ASN A 102 0.70 0.64 16.35
C ASN A 102 1.95 0.10 17.00
N SER A 103 2.52 -1.00 16.47
CA SER A 103 3.74 -1.58 17.02
C SER A 103 4.99 -0.96 16.39
N LYS A 104 6.08 -0.92 17.13
CA LYS A 104 7.38 -0.44 16.65
C LYS A 104 7.85 -1.20 15.41
N ALA A 105 7.73 -2.53 15.42
CA ALA A 105 8.14 -3.39 14.33
C ALA A 105 7.35 -3.08 13.04
N ASP A 106 6.03 -2.94 13.16
CA ASP A 106 5.18 -2.64 12.00
C ASP A 106 5.39 -1.23 11.45
N ILE A 107 5.64 -0.26 12.33
CA ILE A 107 5.97 1.10 11.92
C ILE A 107 7.23 1.07 11.06
N LEU A 108 8.29 0.38 11.51
CA LEU A 108 9.54 0.27 10.75
C LEU A 108 9.33 -0.47 9.42
N GLU A 109 8.65 -1.62 9.43
CA GLU A 109 8.35 -2.38 8.22
C GLU A 109 7.52 -1.56 7.22
N PHE A 110 6.48 -0.87 7.72
CA PHE A 110 5.67 0.03 6.90
C PHE A 110 6.51 1.17 6.30
N MET A 111 7.38 1.79 7.10
CA MET A 111 8.23 2.90 6.63
C MET A 111 9.21 2.45 5.55
N ILE A 112 9.76 1.24 5.64
CA ILE A 112 10.60 0.67 4.57
C ILE A 112 9.81 0.60 3.25
N MET A 113 8.59 0.09 3.27
CA MET A 113 7.71 0.06 2.10
C MET A 113 7.38 1.47 1.60
N ALA A 114 7.04 2.37 2.52
CA ALA A 114 6.67 3.73 2.17
C ALA A 114 7.82 4.53 1.54
N VAL A 115 9.06 4.29 1.98
CA VAL A 115 10.27 4.87 1.37
C VAL A 115 10.51 4.26 -0.02
N ALA A 116 10.37 2.94 -0.17
CA ALA A 116 10.56 2.27 -1.45
C ALA A 116 9.57 2.78 -2.52
N GLU A 117 8.29 2.90 -2.17
CA GLU A 117 7.23 3.31 -3.10
C GLU A 117 7.08 4.84 -3.21
N GLY A 118 7.12 5.54 -2.08
CA GLY A 118 6.96 6.99 -2.01
C GLY A 118 8.24 7.78 -2.35
N GLY A 119 9.41 7.16 -2.22
CA GLY A 119 10.71 7.77 -2.50
C GLY A 119 11.00 7.99 -3.99
N LYS A 120 10.21 7.39 -4.88
CA LYS A 120 10.36 7.56 -6.34
C LYS A 120 10.23 9.05 -6.72
N LYS A 121 11.13 9.55 -7.58
CA LYS A 121 11.07 10.93 -8.04
C LYS A 121 9.85 11.16 -8.92
N ILE A 122 9.02 12.13 -8.56
CA ILE A 122 7.87 12.54 -9.38
C ILE A 122 8.36 13.65 -10.32
N GLY A 123 8.36 13.34 -11.60
CA GLY A 123 8.66 14.32 -12.64
C GLY A 123 10.15 14.47 -12.92
N GLY A 124 10.41 14.90 -14.09
CA GLY A 124 11.66 15.21 -14.75
C GLY A 124 11.30 15.42 -16.22
N PHE A 125 12.12 16.15 -16.95
CA PHE A 125 11.84 16.51 -18.35
C PHE A 125 11.60 15.29 -19.28
N PHE A 126 11.99 14.07 -18.81
CA PHE A 126 11.80 12.79 -19.51
C PHE A 126 11.00 11.77 -18.73
N SER A 127 10.18 12.20 -17.75
CA SER A 127 9.38 11.28 -16.95
C SER A 127 8.05 10.99 -17.66
N ASN A 128 7.90 9.80 -18.23
CA ASN A 128 6.64 9.30 -18.81
C ASN A 128 5.68 8.72 -17.75
N MET A 129 5.79 9.19 -16.49
CA MET A 129 4.90 8.72 -15.42
C MET A 129 3.47 9.16 -15.66
N SER A 130 2.52 8.22 -15.56
CA SER A 130 1.09 8.53 -15.60
C SER A 130 0.65 9.35 -14.38
N ASP A 131 -0.50 10.01 -14.47
CA ASP A 131 -1.05 10.77 -13.34
C ASP A 131 -1.50 9.85 -12.20
N GLU A 132 -1.92 8.63 -12.51
CA GLU A 132 -2.24 7.60 -11.53
C GLU A 132 -0.99 7.14 -10.78
N GLU A 133 0.13 6.94 -11.46
CA GLU A 133 1.40 6.59 -10.82
C GLU A 133 1.88 7.71 -9.91
N LYS A 134 1.85 8.95 -10.35
CA LYS A 134 2.17 10.13 -9.51
C LYS A 134 1.27 10.19 -8.28
N SER A 135 -0.03 9.91 -8.44
CA SER A 135 -1.00 9.89 -7.35
C SER A 135 -0.72 8.76 -6.36
N TYR A 136 -0.29 7.59 -6.84
CA TYR A 136 0.12 6.47 -6.01
C TYR A 136 1.33 6.83 -5.13
N ILE A 137 2.36 7.43 -5.71
CA ILE A 137 3.55 7.89 -4.97
C ILE A 137 3.17 8.93 -3.90
N LYS A 138 2.31 9.90 -4.25
CA LYS A 138 1.81 10.90 -3.30
C LYS A 138 1.03 10.27 -2.16
N THR A 139 0.24 9.23 -2.44
CA THR A 139 -0.52 8.49 -1.43
C THR A 139 0.40 7.82 -0.41
N TRP A 140 1.49 7.19 -0.86
CA TRP A 140 2.49 6.61 0.04
C TRP A 140 3.16 7.65 0.91
N ARG A 141 3.52 8.82 0.35
CA ARG A 141 4.10 9.94 1.10
C ARG A 141 3.15 10.44 2.19
N ALA A 142 1.91 10.69 1.83
CA ALA A 142 0.89 11.15 2.78
C ALA A 142 0.66 10.11 3.90
N LYS A 143 0.67 8.82 3.56
CA LYS A 143 0.53 7.76 4.55
C LYS A 143 1.77 7.65 5.45
N ALA A 144 2.97 7.80 4.91
CA ALA A 144 4.20 7.84 5.69
C ALA A 144 4.18 9.01 6.69
N GLU A 145 3.76 10.20 6.27
CA GLU A 145 3.61 11.36 7.17
C GLU A 145 2.62 11.09 8.32
N GLN A 146 1.50 10.39 8.04
CA GLN A 146 0.56 9.97 9.08
C GLN A 146 1.22 9.02 10.09
N VAL A 147 2.02 8.07 9.61
CA VAL A 147 2.74 7.10 10.47
C VAL A 147 3.78 7.81 11.31
N VAL A 148 4.59 8.70 10.74
CA VAL A 148 5.57 9.51 11.46
C VAL A 148 4.89 10.40 12.50
N GLY A 149 3.79 11.08 12.14
CA GLY A 149 3.00 11.89 13.06
C GLY A 149 2.54 11.08 14.27
N LYS A 150 1.96 9.90 14.03
CA LYS A 150 1.52 9.01 15.11
C LYS A 150 2.69 8.50 15.95
N ALA A 151 3.79 8.09 15.33
CA ALA A 151 4.98 7.60 16.02
C ALA A 151 5.55 8.66 16.98
N ARG A 152 5.62 9.92 16.55
CA ARG A 152 6.06 11.03 17.40
C ARG A 152 5.23 11.16 18.67
N PHE A 153 3.90 10.99 18.58
CA PHE A 153 3.02 11.07 19.74
C PHE A 153 3.09 9.82 20.62
N SER A 154 3.20 8.64 20.03
CA SER A 154 3.15 7.36 20.74
C SER A 154 4.49 6.94 21.35
N LEU A 155 5.60 7.42 20.79
CA LEU A 155 6.97 7.00 21.13
C LEU A 155 7.81 8.13 21.72
N ILE A 156 7.17 9.14 22.35
CA ILE A 156 7.84 10.29 22.97
C ILE A 156 8.95 9.86 23.95
N GLY A 157 8.86 8.67 24.54
CA GLY A 157 9.88 8.10 25.43
C GLY A 157 11.03 7.37 24.73
N ASP A 158 10.92 7.05 23.44
CA ASP A 158 11.93 6.30 22.68
C ASP A 158 12.62 7.19 21.64
N LYS A 159 13.55 8.00 22.14
CA LYS A 159 14.29 8.98 21.32
C LYS A 159 15.06 8.33 20.16
N LYS A 160 15.60 7.13 20.39
CA LYS A 160 16.38 6.40 19.38
C LYS A 160 15.52 6.02 18.17
N LEU A 161 14.29 5.55 18.41
CA LEU A 161 13.38 5.21 17.31
C LEU A 161 12.91 6.44 16.54
N LEU A 162 12.70 7.57 17.23
CA LEU A 162 12.32 8.81 16.56
C LEU A 162 13.41 9.31 15.62
N ASP A 163 14.67 9.13 15.98
CA ASP A 163 15.83 9.49 15.16
C ASP A 163 15.97 8.55 13.93
N GLU A 164 15.55 7.30 14.02
CA GLU A 164 15.55 6.33 12.91
C GLU A 164 14.42 6.58 11.88
N ILE A 165 13.34 7.26 12.28
CA ILE A 165 12.15 7.50 11.43
C ILE A 165 12.22 8.86 10.70
N ASN A 166 13.03 9.81 11.15
CA ASN A 166 13.20 11.13 10.55
C ASN A 166 14.26 11.14 9.45
#